data_9bef2e181ba3e979194391e5e0adf76e
#
_entry.id   9bef2e181ba3e979194391e5e0adf76e
#
_cell.length_a   1.000
_cell.length_b   1.000
_cell.length_c   1.000
_cell.angle_alpha   90.00
_cell.angle_beta   90.00
_cell.angle_gamma   90.00
#
_symmetry.space_group_name_H-M   'P 1'
#
loop_
_entity.id
_entity.type
_entity.pdbx_description
1 polymer ?
#
loop_
_entity_poly.entity_id
_entity_poly.type
_entity_poly.pdbx_seq_one_letter_code
_entity_poly.pdbx_strand_id
1 'polypeptide(L)'
;MISKLNSAYARKLRRSRERGATMMEVIAYLAIAAVIVAGVLVLLSIAFGQSKTTIALQQLNQIQTAVRTLYSGQSSYQGLSTSVIVNSKALQQSMISGNTLRHAFNGAITITPTSTTDGGANSAFDVSFANVPQDACQQMLTKDLGRGLYEAGASTTAQQPNLPFTLAQATASCSATYNTVTWTFGS
;
A
#
# COMPACT_ATOMS: atom_id res chain seq x y z
N MET A 1 3.75 -79.13 -26.38
CA MET A 1 3.17 -78.22 -27.40
C MET A 1 2.14 -77.23 -26.79
N ILE A 2 2.25 -76.88 -25.51
CA ILE A 2 1.22 -76.14 -24.75
C ILE A 2 1.76 -74.74 -24.28
N SER A 3 3.05 -74.42 -24.48
CA SER A 3 3.63 -73.20 -23.91
C SER A 3 3.54 -71.94 -24.80
N LYS A 4 3.09 -72.04 -26.05
CA LYS A 4 2.97 -70.90 -26.98
C LYS A 4 1.60 -70.20 -27.01
N LEU A 5 0.58 -70.84 -26.41
CA LEU A 5 -0.76 -70.23 -26.39
C LEU A 5 -0.98 -69.18 -25.27
N ASN A 6 -0.24 -69.29 -24.19
CA ASN A 6 -0.40 -68.32 -23.07
C ASN A 6 0.23 -66.95 -23.27
N SER A 7 1.18 -66.80 -24.22
CA SER A 7 1.82 -65.55 -24.47
C SER A 7 1.03 -64.56 -25.34
N ALA A 8 0.13 -65.09 -26.17
CA ALA A 8 -0.73 -64.25 -27.02
C ALA A 8 -1.94 -63.71 -26.28
N TYR A 9 -2.46 -64.43 -25.29
CA TYR A 9 -3.54 -63.90 -24.42
C TYR A 9 -3.08 -62.79 -23.47
N ALA A 10 -1.86 -62.90 -22.95
CA ALA A 10 -1.31 -61.88 -22.04
C ALA A 10 -1.03 -60.53 -22.72
N ARG A 11 -0.78 -60.50 -24.03
CA ARG A 11 -0.57 -59.28 -24.79
C ARG A 11 -1.88 -58.55 -25.16
N LYS A 12 -2.99 -59.21 -25.17
CA LYS A 12 -4.30 -58.62 -25.53
C LYS A 12 -4.96 -57.86 -24.36
N LEU A 13 -4.52 -58.13 -23.12
CA LEU A 13 -5.07 -57.49 -21.92
C LEU A 13 -4.34 -56.22 -21.52
N ARG A 14 -3.24 -55.89 -22.20
CA ARG A 14 -2.42 -54.68 -21.91
C ARG A 14 -2.66 -53.52 -22.89
N ARG A 15 -3.70 -53.57 -23.72
CA ARG A 15 -4.28 -52.35 -24.30
C ARG A 15 -5.16 -51.73 -23.23
N SER A 16 -4.52 -51.17 -22.20
CA SER A 16 -5.15 -50.24 -21.31
C SER A 16 -5.77 -49.13 -22.16
N ARG A 17 -7.04 -48.98 -22.00
CA ARG A 17 -7.86 -47.90 -22.49
C ARG A 17 -7.12 -46.58 -22.30
N GLU A 18 -6.38 -46.11 -23.28
CA GLU A 18 -6.14 -44.71 -23.45
C GLU A 18 -7.51 -44.13 -23.83
N ARG A 19 -8.28 -43.80 -22.81
CA ARG A 19 -9.46 -42.96 -22.98
C ARG A 19 -8.89 -41.61 -23.28
N GLY A 20 -8.79 -41.25 -24.54
CA GLY A 20 -8.57 -39.88 -24.94
C GLY A 20 -9.65 -39.04 -24.26
N ALA A 21 -9.23 -37.99 -23.55
CA ALA A 21 -10.16 -37.04 -22.95
C ALA A 21 -11.14 -36.59 -24.03
N THR A 22 -12.45 -36.75 -23.77
CA THR A 22 -13.44 -36.27 -24.73
C THR A 22 -13.35 -34.79 -24.85
N MET A 23 -13.65 -34.21 -26.02
CA MET A 23 -13.68 -32.76 -26.21
C MET A 23 -14.47 -32.04 -25.12
N MET A 24 -15.54 -32.68 -24.66
CA MET A 24 -16.41 -32.16 -23.60
C MET A 24 -15.71 -32.12 -22.22
N GLU A 25 -14.90 -33.12 -21.94
CA GLU A 25 -14.12 -33.17 -20.68
C GLU A 25 -13.03 -32.12 -20.65
N VAL A 26 -12.34 -31.87 -21.77
CA VAL A 26 -11.34 -30.81 -21.89
C VAL A 26 -11.98 -29.41 -21.70
N ILE A 27 -13.16 -29.19 -22.28
CA ILE A 27 -13.88 -27.91 -22.10
C ILE A 27 -14.31 -27.72 -20.64
N ALA A 28 -14.76 -28.80 -19.98
CA ALA A 28 -15.11 -28.71 -18.55
C ALA A 28 -13.90 -28.37 -17.66
N TYR A 29 -12.75 -29.01 -17.89
CA TYR A 29 -11.52 -28.66 -17.15
C TYR A 29 -11.05 -27.23 -17.41
N LEU A 30 -11.14 -26.75 -18.65
CA LEU A 30 -10.79 -25.37 -18.99
C LEU A 30 -11.73 -24.36 -18.33
N ALA A 31 -13.03 -24.66 -18.25
CA ALA A 31 -13.99 -23.81 -17.56
C ALA A 31 -13.71 -23.70 -16.06
N ILE A 32 -13.41 -24.81 -15.40
CA ILE A 32 -13.04 -24.83 -13.98
C ILE A 32 -11.73 -24.07 -13.76
N ALA A 33 -10.72 -24.32 -14.61
CA ALA A 33 -9.43 -23.61 -14.52
C ALA A 33 -9.60 -22.11 -14.68
N ALA A 34 -10.46 -21.64 -15.60
CA ALA A 34 -10.74 -20.22 -15.81
C ALA A 34 -11.35 -19.56 -14.57
N VAL A 35 -12.29 -20.23 -13.89
CA VAL A 35 -12.91 -19.72 -12.65
C VAL A 35 -11.87 -19.61 -11.52
N ILE A 36 -11.01 -20.62 -11.37
CA ILE A 36 -9.95 -20.62 -10.36
C ILE A 36 -8.96 -19.47 -10.61
N VAL A 37 -8.50 -19.31 -11.87
CA VAL A 37 -7.58 -18.23 -12.24
C VAL A 37 -8.21 -16.86 -11.98
N ALA A 38 -9.49 -16.66 -12.38
CA ALA A 38 -10.19 -15.42 -12.11
C ALA A 38 -10.27 -15.11 -10.60
N GLY A 39 -10.58 -16.09 -9.76
CA GLY A 39 -10.61 -15.96 -8.30
C GLY A 39 -9.25 -15.58 -7.72
N VAL A 40 -8.17 -16.22 -8.18
CA VAL A 40 -6.80 -15.90 -7.73
C VAL A 40 -6.40 -14.47 -8.11
N LEU A 41 -6.72 -14.01 -9.32
CA LEU A 41 -6.40 -12.64 -9.75
C LEU A 41 -7.08 -11.57 -8.89
N VAL A 42 -8.33 -11.80 -8.48
CA VAL A 42 -9.05 -10.89 -7.55
C VAL A 42 -8.36 -10.84 -6.19
N LEU A 43 -8.01 -12.00 -5.63
CA LEU A 43 -7.31 -12.05 -4.33
C LEU A 43 -5.93 -11.38 -4.38
N LEU A 44 -5.20 -11.57 -5.47
CA LEU A 44 -3.91 -10.92 -5.67
C LEU A 44 -4.04 -9.38 -5.70
N SER A 45 -5.04 -8.85 -6.39
CA SER A 45 -5.25 -7.40 -6.47
C SER A 45 -5.50 -6.76 -5.10
N ILE A 46 -6.28 -7.43 -4.24
CA ILE A 46 -6.54 -7.00 -2.86
C ILE A 46 -5.26 -7.06 -2.02
N ALA A 47 -4.50 -8.15 -2.12
CA ALA A 47 -3.25 -8.32 -1.37
C ALA A 47 -2.19 -7.27 -1.72
N PHE A 48 -2.06 -6.93 -3.00
CA PHE A 48 -1.14 -5.86 -3.44
C PHE A 48 -1.56 -4.48 -2.95
N GLY A 49 -2.85 -4.18 -2.89
CA GLY A 49 -3.35 -2.92 -2.33
C GLY A 49 -2.98 -2.76 -0.86
N GLN A 50 -3.21 -3.77 -0.04
CA GLN A 50 -2.86 -3.75 1.39
C GLN A 50 -1.35 -3.66 1.64
N SER A 51 -0.55 -4.34 0.82
CA SER A 51 0.91 -4.25 0.88
C SER A 51 1.40 -2.81 0.63
N LYS A 52 0.85 -2.12 -0.37
CA LYS A 52 1.19 -0.72 -0.66
C LYS A 52 0.82 0.23 0.47
N THR A 53 -0.32 0.02 1.13
CA THR A 53 -0.74 0.82 2.30
C THR A 53 0.25 0.67 3.45
N THR A 54 0.67 -0.56 3.74
CA THR A 54 1.68 -0.83 4.77
C THR A 54 3.02 -0.17 4.44
N ILE A 55 3.49 -0.26 3.19
CA ILE A 55 4.71 0.40 2.74
C ILE A 55 4.58 1.92 2.86
N ALA A 56 3.45 2.52 2.47
CA ALA A 56 3.22 3.96 2.58
C ALA A 56 3.27 4.44 4.03
N LEU A 57 2.70 3.69 4.98
CA LEU A 57 2.80 3.99 6.41
C LEU A 57 4.23 3.87 6.95
N GLN A 58 4.99 2.88 6.49
CA GLN A 58 6.42 2.76 6.85
C GLN A 58 7.21 3.95 6.30
N GLN A 59 6.93 4.40 5.08
CA GLN A 59 7.54 5.58 4.47
C GLN A 59 7.21 6.85 5.26
N LEU A 60 5.96 7.00 5.73
CA LEU A 60 5.56 8.13 6.59
C LEU A 60 6.37 8.15 7.89
N ASN A 61 6.52 7.00 8.56
CA ASN A 61 7.32 6.88 9.78
C ASN A 61 8.81 7.18 9.54
N GLN A 62 9.35 6.77 8.40
CA GLN A 62 10.73 7.10 8.01
C GLN A 62 10.92 8.60 7.81
N ILE A 63 9.95 9.27 7.15
CA ILE A 63 9.96 10.73 6.96
C ILE A 63 9.90 11.43 8.32
N GLN A 64 8.97 11.04 9.19
CA GLN A 64 8.84 11.60 10.52
C GLN A 64 10.15 11.51 11.31
N THR A 65 10.78 10.32 11.31
CA THR A 65 12.06 10.09 11.99
C THR A 65 13.18 10.92 11.37
N ALA A 66 13.28 10.99 10.05
CA ALA A 66 14.28 11.77 9.36
C ALA A 66 14.16 13.27 9.67
N VAL A 67 12.93 13.82 9.62
CA VAL A 67 12.70 15.24 9.97
C VAL A 67 13.09 15.52 11.42
N ARG A 68 12.62 14.70 12.37
CA ARG A 68 12.95 14.88 13.79
C ARG A 68 14.45 14.77 14.08
N THR A 69 15.13 13.85 13.42
CA THR A 69 16.58 13.69 13.56
C THR A 69 17.33 14.92 13.04
N LEU A 70 16.95 15.45 11.87
CA LEU A 70 17.57 16.62 11.28
C LEU A 70 17.34 17.91 12.09
N TYR A 71 16.20 18.00 12.74
CA TYR A 71 15.80 19.17 13.53
C TYR A 71 15.93 18.99 15.05
N SER A 72 16.56 17.91 15.50
CA SER A 72 16.65 17.55 16.93
C SER A 72 17.35 18.60 17.82
N GLY A 73 18.15 19.47 17.24
CA GLY A 73 18.83 20.55 17.96
C GLY A 73 18.21 21.94 17.72
N GLN A 74 17.07 22.02 17.04
CA GLN A 74 16.42 23.27 16.68
C GLN A 74 15.11 23.45 17.45
N SER A 75 14.75 24.69 17.75
CA SER A 75 13.50 25.02 18.44
C SER A 75 12.28 25.07 17.51
N SER A 76 12.48 24.99 16.20
CA SER A 76 11.43 25.06 15.20
C SER A 76 11.83 24.35 13.90
N TYR A 77 10.84 24.03 13.06
CA TYR A 77 11.04 23.46 11.73
C TYR A 77 11.19 24.52 10.63
N GLN A 78 11.66 25.71 10.98
CA GLN A 78 11.86 26.79 10.02
C GLN A 78 12.85 26.36 8.92
N GLY A 79 12.48 26.62 7.64
CA GLY A 79 13.30 26.24 6.50
C GLY A 79 13.14 24.76 6.06
N LEU A 80 12.30 23.98 6.75
CA LEU A 80 11.97 22.64 6.31
C LEU A 80 11.26 22.67 4.94
N SER A 81 11.69 21.81 4.04
CA SER A 81 11.04 21.59 2.75
C SER A 81 11.33 20.19 2.22
N THR A 82 10.56 19.74 1.27
CA THR A 82 10.80 18.44 0.62
C THR A 82 12.22 18.35 0.03
N SER A 83 12.72 19.44 -0.55
CA SER A 83 14.08 19.49 -1.12
C SER A 83 15.19 19.36 -0.06
N VAL A 84 14.99 19.92 1.12
CA VAL A 84 15.93 19.76 2.25
C VAL A 84 16.03 18.30 2.65
N ILE A 85 14.91 17.62 2.75
CA ILE A 85 14.88 16.19 3.11
C ILE A 85 15.49 15.31 2.00
N VAL A 86 15.22 15.59 0.73
CA VAL A 86 15.85 14.88 -0.40
C VAL A 86 17.37 15.06 -0.37
N ASN A 87 17.84 16.29 -0.18
CA ASN A 87 19.27 16.60 -0.19
C ASN A 87 20.01 16.08 1.04
N SER A 88 19.33 15.88 2.17
CA SER A 88 19.92 15.30 3.39
C SER A 88 20.29 13.82 3.24
N LYS A 89 19.77 13.13 2.21
CA LYS A 89 19.93 11.67 1.99
C LYS A 89 19.50 10.82 3.19
N ALA A 90 18.65 11.35 4.05
CA ALA A 90 18.14 10.67 5.24
C ALA A 90 17.07 9.61 4.92
N LEU A 91 16.54 9.61 3.68
CA LEU A 91 15.51 8.68 3.22
C LEU A 91 16.08 7.65 2.24
N GLN A 92 15.33 6.55 2.10
CA GLN A 92 15.66 5.50 1.13
C GLN A 92 15.62 6.03 -0.31
N GLN A 93 16.59 5.62 -1.12
CA GLN A 93 16.69 6.02 -2.53
C GLN A 93 15.44 5.64 -3.35
N SER A 94 14.73 4.58 -2.96
CA SER A 94 13.49 4.16 -3.61
C SER A 94 12.33 5.16 -3.50
N MET A 95 12.38 6.07 -2.53
CA MET A 95 11.40 7.15 -2.35
C MET A 95 11.77 8.40 -3.15
N ILE A 96 13.00 8.52 -3.65
CA ILE A 96 13.52 9.71 -4.29
C ILE A 96 13.40 9.58 -5.80
N SER A 97 12.74 10.53 -6.44
CA SER A 97 12.61 10.62 -7.91
C SER A 97 13.04 12.03 -8.33
N GLY A 98 14.31 12.17 -8.74
CA GLY A 98 14.90 13.50 -8.98
C GLY A 98 14.94 14.34 -7.70
N ASN A 99 14.27 15.48 -7.70
CA ASN A 99 14.17 16.37 -6.54
C ASN A 99 12.83 16.26 -5.80
N THR A 100 12.09 15.17 -6.03
CA THR A 100 10.77 14.91 -5.45
C THR A 100 10.76 13.59 -4.69
N LEU A 101 9.85 13.49 -3.72
CA LEU A 101 9.57 12.25 -3.00
C LEU A 101 8.30 11.59 -3.55
N ARG A 102 8.31 10.25 -3.61
CA ARG A 102 7.15 9.45 -4.02
C ARG A 102 6.89 8.34 -3.02
N HIS A 103 5.59 8.11 -2.76
CA HIS A 103 5.16 7.01 -1.91
C HIS A 103 4.74 5.78 -2.74
N ALA A 104 4.39 4.68 -2.07
CA ALA A 104 4.09 3.38 -2.67
C ALA A 104 2.97 3.39 -3.74
N PHE A 105 2.07 4.38 -3.72
CA PHE A 105 1.05 4.59 -4.75
C PHE A 105 1.51 5.49 -5.88
N ASN A 106 2.81 5.79 -5.96
CA ASN A 106 3.44 6.65 -6.97
C ASN A 106 2.98 8.12 -6.97
N GLY A 107 2.30 8.57 -5.92
CA GLY A 107 1.96 9.97 -5.70
C GLY A 107 3.13 10.76 -5.12
N ALA A 108 3.07 12.08 -5.23
CA ALA A 108 4.06 12.97 -4.65
C ALA A 108 3.90 13.06 -3.12
N ILE A 109 5.04 13.20 -2.43
CA ILE A 109 5.08 13.52 -1.01
C ILE A 109 5.56 14.96 -0.88
N THR A 110 4.83 15.79 -0.13
CA THR A 110 5.19 17.16 0.18
C THR A 110 5.41 17.29 1.68
N ILE A 111 6.48 17.97 2.06
CA ILE A 111 6.84 18.22 3.46
C ILE A 111 6.99 19.73 3.63
N THR A 112 6.22 20.31 4.56
CA THR A 112 6.22 21.76 4.83
C THR A 112 6.16 22.03 6.33
N PRO A 113 6.80 23.10 6.82
CA PRO A 113 6.63 23.51 8.20
C PRO A 113 5.23 24.09 8.41
N THR A 114 4.67 23.88 9.57
CA THR A 114 3.38 24.46 9.99
C THR A 114 3.44 24.86 11.46
N SER A 115 2.39 25.52 11.93
CA SER A 115 2.25 25.94 13.32
C SER A 115 1.05 25.25 13.94
N THR A 116 1.19 24.74 15.15
CA THR A 116 0.06 24.22 15.93
C THR A 116 -0.57 25.34 16.75
N THR A 117 -1.83 25.14 17.14
CA THR A 117 -2.59 26.13 17.94
C THR A 117 -1.88 26.48 19.26
N ASP A 118 -1.23 25.49 19.88
CA ASP A 118 -0.55 25.63 21.17
C ASP A 118 0.95 25.87 21.02
N GLY A 119 1.48 25.86 19.78
CA GLY A 119 2.90 26.01 19.47
C GLY A 119 3.23 27.38 18.86
N GLY A 120 4.51 27.71 18.86
CA GLY A 120 5.04 28.89 18.15
C GLY A 120 5.07 28.71 16.64
N ALA A 121 5.56 29.72 15.93
CA ALA A 121 5.73 29.65 14.47
C ALA A 121 6.63 28.45 14.08
N ASN A 122 6.18 27.67 13.10
CA ASN A 122 6.87 26.46 12.63
C ASN A 122 7.16 25.42 13.73
N SER A 123 6.27 25.30 14.72
CA SER A 123 6.38 24.33 15.81
C SER A 123 6.06 22.89 15.39
N ALA A 124 5.52 22.72 14.20
CA ALA A 124 5.11 21.44 13.64
C ALA A 124 5.48 21.34 12.14
N PHE A 125 5.26 20.19 11.56
CA PHE A 125 5.40 19.98 10.12
C PHE A 125 4.31 19.09 9.58
N ASP A 126 3.91 19.38 8.35
CA ASP A 126 2.95 18.60 7.59
C ASP A 126 3.66 17.65 6.63
N VAL A 127 3.14 16.45 6.54
CA VAL A 127 3.51 15.46 5.50
C VAL A 127 2.27 15.12 4.71
N SER A 128 2.24 15.49 3.44
CA SER A 128 1.10 15.26 2.54
C SER A 128 1.43 14.21 1.49
N PHE A 129 0.56 13.20 1.36
CA PHE A 129 0.64 12.16 0.33
C PHE A 129 -0.48 12.41 -0.69
N ALA A 130 -0.12 12.75 -1.92
CA ALA A 130 -1.06 12.98 -3.00
C ALA A 130 -1.41 11.67 -3.75
N ASN A 131 -2.57 11.62 -4.40
CA ASN A 131 -3.02 10.47 -5.20
C ASN A 131 -3.12 9.15 -4.43
N VAL A 132 -3.56 9.20 -3.18
CA VAL A 132 -3.84 8.01 -2.37
C VAL A 132 -5.24 7.48 -2.74
N PRO A 133 -5.41 6.19 -3.14
CA PRO A 133 -6.71 5.59 -3.40
C PRO A 133 -7.63 5.67 -2.18
N GLN A 134 -8.94 5.70 -2.41
CA GLN A 134 -9.95 5.91 -1.36
C GLN A 134 -9.86 4.87 -0.23
N ASP A 135 -9.70 3.61 -0.57
CA ASP A 135 -9.58 2.49 0.37
C ASP A 135 -8.30 2.59 1.23
N ALA A 136 -7.18 2.94 0.61
CA ALA A 136 -5.91 3.16 1.29
C ALA A 136 -5.98 4.41 2.20
N CYS A 137 -6.62 5.49 1.75
CA CYS A 137 -6.83 6.70 2.52
C CYS A 137 -7.58 6.41 3.84
N GLN A 138 -8.69 5.68 3.78
CA GLN A 138 -9.46 5.28 4.95
C GLN A 138 -8.63 4.44 5.93
N GLN A 139 -7.86 3.47 5.41
CA GLN A 139 -7.00 2.64 6.23
C GLN A 139 -5.86 3.43 6.87
N MET A 140 -5.28 4.40 6.17
CA MET A 140 -4.18 5.22 6.68
C MET A 140 -4.65 6.19 7.78
N LEU A 141 -5.82 6.80 7.65
CA LEU A 141 -6.38 7.71 8.65
C LEU A 141 -6.87 6.99 9.92
N THR A 142 -7.31 5.74 9.82
CA THR A 142 -7.74 4.96 10.98
C THR A 142 -6.58 4.34 11.77
N LYS A 143 -5.34 4.44 11.27
CA LYS A 143 -4.16 3.92 11.98
C LYS A 143 -3.68 4.91 13.03
N ASP A 144 -3.42 4.37 14.22
CA ASP A 144 -2.69 5.09 15.24
C ASP A 144 -1.20 5.16 14.86
N LEU A 145 -0.71 6.36 14.63
CA LEU A 145 0.70 6.65 14.30
C LEU A 145 1.53 7.03 15.54
N GLY A 146 0.94 6.87 16.72
CA GLY A 146 1.64 7.08 17.98
C GLY A 146 1.79 8.55 18.38
N ARG A 147 2.68 8.76 19.35
CA ARG A 147 2.89 10.09 19.94
C ARG A 147 3.51 11.06 18.94
N GLY A 148 3.02 12.29 18.97
CA GLY A 148 3.52 13.37 18.12
C GLY A 148 2.72 13.59 16.85
N LEU A 149 1.70 12.76 16.57
CA LEU A 149 0.68 13.10 15.59
C LEU A 149 -0.30 14.09 16.26
N TYR A 150 -0.39 15.30 15.71
CA TYR A 150 -1.23 16.37 16.22
C TYR A 150 -2.58 16.41 15.51
N GLU A 151 -2.55 16.37 14.19
CA GLU A 151 -3.74 16.42 13.34
C GLU A 151 -3.55 15.52 12.12
N ALA A 152 -4.66 15.07 11.54
CA ALA A 152 -4.68 14.41 10.25
C ALA A 152 -5.93 14.79 9.47
N GLY A 153 -5.92 14.60 8.16
CA GLY A 153 -7.07 14.85 7.31
C GLY A 153 -6.84 14.38 5.89
N ALA A 154 -7.90 14.37 5.08
CA ALA A 154 -7.82 14.01 3.68
C ALA A 154 -8.56 15.00 2.79
N SER A 155 -7.98 15.23 1.60
CA SER A 155 -8.55 16.08 0.54
C SER A 155 -8.86 17.50 1.01
N THR A 156 -10.13 17.90 0.93
CA THR A 156 -10.62 19.23 1.28
C THR A 156 -11.11 19.34 2.73
N THR A 157 -11.09 18.23 3.47
CA THR A 157 -11.50 18.23 4.87
C THR A 157 -10.42 18.85 5.73
N ALA A 158 -10.80 19.78 6.60
CA ALA A 158 -9.88 20.33 7.60
C ALA A 158 -9.28 19.19 8.44
N GLN A 159 -8.03 19.33 8.78
CA GLN A 159 -7.36 18.38 9.66
C GLN A 159 -8.08 18.31 11.01
N GLN A 160 -8.15 17.12 11.56
CA GLN A 160 -8.88 16.85 12.81
C GLN A 160 -7.91 16.47 13.90
N PRO A 161 -8.04 17.08 15.10
CA PRO A 161 -7.17 16.76 16.23
C PRO A 161 -7.60 15.47 16.98
N ASN A 162 -8.81 14.96 16.74
CA ASN A 162 -9.31 13.76 17.40
C ASN A 162 -8.84 12.50 16.67
N LEU A 163 -7.68 12.00 17.04
CA LEU A 163 -7.01 10.85 16.42
C LEU A 163 -6.98 9.63 17.35
N PRO A 164 -6.97 8.42 16.80
CA PRO A 164 -7.17 8.07 15.39
C PRO A 164 -8.62 8.29 14.92
N PHE A 165 -8.81 8.46 13.60
CA PHE A 165 -10.16 8.58 13.03
C PHE A 165 -11.00 7.33 13.29
N THR A 166 -12.28 7.53 13.57
CA THR A 166 -13.27 6.45 13.42
C THR A 166 -13.46 6.12 11.95
N LEU A 167 -13.93 4.91 11.64
CA LEU A 167 -14.17 4.51 10.25
C LEU A 167 -15.15 5.45 9.54
N ALA A 168 -16.18 5.93 10.24
CA ALA A 168 -17.16 6.88 9.69
C ALA A 168 -16.50 8.22 9.30
N GLN A 169 -15.64 8.76 10.16
CA GLN A 169 -14.88 9.99 9.87
C GLN A 169 -13.91 9.80 8.70
N ALA A 170 -13.17 8.68 8.68
CA ALA A 170 -12.26 8.36 7.60
C ALA A 170 -13.00 8.22 6.26
N THR A 171 -14.17 7.59 6.24
CA THR A 171 -15.00 7.45 5.03
C THR A 171 -15.49 8.82 4.53
N ALA A 172 -15.91 9.70 5.44
CA ALA A 172 -16.34 11.04 5.08
C ALA A 172 -15.17 11.91 4.54
N SER A 173 -13.99 11.78 5.14
CA SER A 173 -12.79 12.51 4.71
C SER A 173 -12.24 12.01 3.38
N CYS A 174 -12.24 10.69 3.15
CA CYS A 174 -11.76 10.05 1.94
C CYS A 174 -12.88 9.89 0.88
N SER A 175 -13.47 10.99 0.44
CA SER A 175 -14.66 10.97 -0.43
C SER A 175 -14.34 10.87 -1.93
N ALA A 176 -13.13 11.19 -2.35
CA ALA A 176 -12.70 11.14 -3.75
C ALA A 176 -12.06 9.78 -4.10
N THR A 177 -12.05 9.43 -5.39
CA THR A 177 -11.35 8.22 -5.89
C THR A 177 -9.85 8.26 -5.55
N TYR A 178 -9.25 9.45 -5.61
CA TYR A 178 -7.88 9.72 -5.16
C TYR A 178 -7.91 10.92 -4.23
N ASN A 179 -7.24 10.79 -3.10
CA ASN A 179 -7.23 11.79 -2.04
C ASN A 179 -5.79 12.26 -1.77
N THR A 180 -5.66 13.46 -1.23
CA THR A 180 -4.42 13.92 -0.61
C THR A 180 -4.58 13.77 0.89
N VAL A 181 -3.77 12.93 1.50
CA VAL A 181 -3.78 12.69 2.95
C VAL A 181 -2.64 13.48 3.59
N THR A 182 -2.96 14.26 4.58
CA THR A 182 -1.99 15.11 5.30
C THR A 182 -1.99 14.77 6.78
N TRP A 183 -0.81 14.68 7.35
CA TRP A 183 -0.57 14.48 8.78
C TRP A 183 0.30 15.61 9.29
N THR A 184 -0.10 16.20 10.41
CA THR A 184 0.67 17.21 11.13
C THR A 184 1.34 16.57 12.34
N PHE A 185 2.65 16.69 12.39
CA PHE A 185 3.47 16.19 13.49
C PHE A 185 4.00 17.38 14.29
N GLY A 186 3.65 17.44 15.57
CA GLY A 186 4.19 18.40 16.54
C GLY A 186 5.47 17.90 17.23
N SER A 187 6.20 18.80 17.88
CA SER A 187 7.32 18.51 18.76
C SER A 187 6.88 17.99 20.13
#